data_53340f2538ec38a00048f7be346a606c
#
_entry.id   53340f2538ec38a00048f7be346a606c
#
_cell.length_a   1.000
_cell.length_b   1.000
_cell.length_c   1.000
_cell.angle_alpha   90.00
_cell.angle_beta   90.00
_cell.angle_gamma   90.00
#
_symmetry.space_group_name_H-M   'P 1'
#
loop_
_entity.id
_entity.type
_entity.pdbx_description
1 polymer ?
#
loop_
_entity_poly.entity_id
_entity_poly.type
_entity_poly.pdbx_seq_one_letter_code
_entity_poly.pdbx_strand_id
1 'polypeptide(L)'
;MKKTIARLLVALMGSLPVTYASAVDQLKIGYVNTQRLFRDAPAAVKAAKKIEQEFSKRDQDLQRLAKQVQGLQEVLEKGGLTMSESDRRSKEKDLGELSREFQRKQREFREDLNLRQNEENAAIIEKANKAIKQLADNEKYDLIVQDVVWVSPKLDITDKVIKALSDPQPAK
;
A
#
# COMPACT_ATOMS: atom_id res chain seq x y z
N MET A 1 3.34 14.69 -101.76
CA MET A 1 3.05 13.34 -101.22
C MET A 1 3.93 13.10 -100.02
N LYS A 2 3.36 12.53 -99.02
CA LYS A 2 3.87 12.04 -97.72
C LYS A 2 3.62 12.94 -96.50
N LYS A 3 2.62 12.53 -95.79
CA LYS A 3 2.10 13.04 -94.57
C LYS A 3 3.02 12.57 -93.42
N THR A 4 3.45 13.46 -92.55
CA THR A 4 4.12 13.10 -91.28
C THR A 4 3.20 13.54 -90.16
N ILE A 5 2.67 12.55 -89.47
CA ILE A 5 1.83 12.67 -88.27
C ILE A 5 2.75 12.82 -87.06
N ALA A 6 2.71 13.98 -86.45
CA ALA A 6 3.40 14.18 -85.14
C ALA A 6 2.54 13.61 -84.00
N ARG A 7 3.03 12.60 -83.38
CA ARG A 7 2.42 12.02 -82.19
C ARG A 7 2.76 12.88 -80.95
N LEU A 8 1.76 13.57 -80.40
CA LEU A 8 1.86 14.29 -79.15
C LEU A 8 1.65 13.27 -77.99
N LEU A 9 2.72 12.91 -77.30
CA LEU A 9 2.67 12.08 -76.09
C LEU A 9 2.49 13.01 -74.88
N VAL A 10 1.27 13.16 -74.39
CA VAL A 10 0.98 13.85 -73.11
C VAL A 10 1.28 12.89 -71.98
N ALA A 11 2.40 13.12 -71.31
CA ALA A 11 2.76 12.42 -70.05
C ALA A 11 1.90 12.95 -68.91
N LEU A 12 0.89 12.17 -68.55
CA LEU A 12 0.06 12.42 -67.35
C LEU A 12 0.88 11.98 -66.13
N MET A 13 1.65 12.90 -65.50
CA MET A 13 2.29 12.69 -64.20
C MET A 13 1.22 12.73 -63.13
N GLY A 14 0.69 11.57 -62.76
CA GLY A 14 -0.20 11.41 -61.61
C GLY A 14 0.59 11.67 -60.29
N SER A 15 0.41 12.83 -59.72
CA SER A 15 0.88 13.12 -58.35
C SER A 15 0.06 12.30 -57.35
N LEU A 16 0.62 11.19 -56.87
CA LEU A 16 0.08 10.46 -55.70
C LEU A 16 0.23 11.36 -54.47
N PRO A 17 -0.83 11.65 -53.72
CA PRO A 17 -0.69 12.33 -52.46
C PRO A 17 0.03 11.40 -51.49
N VAL A 18 1.25 11.74 -51.12
CA VAL A 18 1.97 11.10 -50.01
C VAL A 18 1.32 11.58 -48.71
N THR A 19 0.36 10.81 -48.24
CA THR A 19 -0.19 11.00 -46.90
C THR A 19 0.91 10.61 -45.88
N TYR A 20 1.57 11.60 -45.33
CA TYR A 20 2.40 11.41 -44.13
C TYR A 20 1.44 11.10 -42.97
N ALA A 21 1.16 9.82 -42.73
CA ALA A 21 0.56 9.36 -41.50
C ALA A 21 1.64 9.58 -40.43
N SER A 22 1.60 10.74 -39.77
CA SER A 22 2.32 10.95 -38.53
C SER A 22 1.73 9.94 -37.53
N ALA A 23 2.41 8.81 -37.33
CA ALA A 23 2.16 7.95 -36.21
C ALA A 23 2.52 8.78 -34.97
N VAL A 24 1.52 9.47 -34.40
CA VAL A 24 1.64 10.00 -33.04
C VAL A 24 1.79 8.76 -32.19
N ASP A 25 3.00 8.49 -31.76
CA ASP A 25 3.28 7.44 -30.77
C ASP A 25 2.33 7.68 -29.58
N GLN A 26 1.31 6.84 -29.47
CA GLN A 26 0.33 6.97 -28.38
C GLN A 26 1.05 6.61 -27.08
N LEU A 27 1.27 7.63 -26.24
CA LEU A 27 1.83 7.44 -24.89
C LEU A 27 1.08 6.33 -24.17
N LYS A 28 1.80 5.29 -23.77
CA LYS A 28 1.27 4.19 -22.99
C LYS A 28 1.36 4.53 -21.52
N ILE A 29 0.23 4.91 -20.94
CA ILE A 29 0.12 5.30 -19.54
C ILE A 29 -0.48 4.15 -18.73
N GLY A 30 0.11 3.88 -17.55
CA GLY A 30 -0.42 2.98 -16.55
C GLY A 30 -0.77 3.73 -15.26
N TYR A 31 -1.76 3.21 -14.53
CA TYR A 31 -2.13 3.68 -13.20
C TYR A 31 -2.02 2.55 -12.19
N VAL A 32 -1.45 2.82 -11.01
CA VAL A 32 -1.35 1.88 -9.90
C VAL A 32 -2.06 2.43 -8.67
N ASN A 33 -3.04 1.68 -8.16
CA ASN A 33 -3.71 1.99 -6.91
C ASN A 33 -2.89 1.45 -5.73
N THR A 34 -2.18 2.33 -5.05
CA THR A 34 -1.32 1.97 -3.91
C THR A 34 -2.10 1.40 -2.74
N GLN A 35 -3.32 1.87 -2.48
CA GLN A 35 -4.16 1.34 -1.41
C GLN A 35 -4.58 -0.12 -1.68
N ARG A 36 -4.97 -0.42 -2.93
CA ARG A 36 -5.24 -1.81 -3.34
C ARG A 36 -3.99 -2.68 -3.22
N LEU A 37 -2.84 -2.15 -3.61
CA LEU A 37 -1.57 -2.87 -3.53
C LEU A 37 -1.24 -3.25 -2.08
N PHE A 38 -1.37 -2.32 -1.12
CA PHE A 38 -1.16 -2.60 0.30
C PHE A 38 -2.20 -3.52 0.91
N ARG A 39 -3.42 -3.59 0.38
CA ARG A 39 -4.47 -4.48 0.86
C ARG A 39 -4.36 -5.89 0.29
N ASP A 40 -4.14 -5.99 -1.02
CA ASP A 40 -4.38 -7.22 -1.79
C ASP A 40 -3.08 -7.93 -2.20
N ALA A 41 -1.90 -7.27 -2.14
CA ALA A 41 -0.65 -7.92 -2.48
C ALA A 41 -0.31 -9.05 -1.47
N PRO A 42 0.07 -10.25 -1.92
CA PRO A 42 0.40 -11.37 -1.01
C PRO A 42 1.49 -11.02 -0.01
N ALA A 43 2.43 -10.15 -0.38
CA ALA A 43 3.46 -9.64 0.52
C ALA A 43 2.86 -8.81 1.66
N ALA A 44 1.85 -7.97 1.37
CA ALA A 44 1.16 -7.14 2.36
C ALA A 44 0.33 -8.00 3.32
N VAL A 45 -0.44 -8.97 2.79
CA VAL A 45 -1.21 -9.92 3.59
C VAL A 45 -0.29 -10.73 4.52
N LYS A 46 0.85 -11.18 4.01
CA LYS A 46 1.85 -11.90 4.83
C LYS A 46 2.45 -11.02 5.92
N ALA A 47 2.77 -9.76 5.60
CA ALA A 47 3.29 -8.79 6.57
C ALA A 47 2.27 -8.50 7.67
N ALA A 48 0.99 -8.26 7.32
CA ALA A 48 -0.08 -8.04 8.29
C ALA A 48 -0.23 -9.23 9.26
N LYS A 49 -0.25 -10.47 8.72
CA LYS A 49 -0.31 -11.67 9.55
C LYS A 49 0.89 -11.84 10.47
N LYS A 50 2.09 -11.48 10.00
CA LYS A 50 3.31 -11.51 10.81
C LYS A 50 3.23 -10.52 11.97
N ILE A 51 2.79 -9.28 11.70
CA ILE A 51 2.59 -8.25 12.73
C ILE A 51 1.54 -8.72 13.76
N GLU A 52 0.41 -9.25 13.31
CA GLU A 52 -0.62 -9.78 14.20
C GLU A 52 -0.06 -10.87 15.13
N GLN A 53 0.70 -11.81 14.61
CA GLN A 53 1.33 -12.87 15.41
C GLN A 53 2.37 -12.31 16.41
N GLU A 54 3.19 -11.36 15.99
CA GLU A 54 4.23 -10.74 16.80
C GLU A 54 3.64 -9.93 17.95
N PHE A 55 2.54 -9.23 17.72
CA PHE A 55 1.92 -8.34 18.71
C PHE A 55 0.78 -8.97 19.51
N SER A 56 0.27 -10.12 19.12
CA SER A 56 -0.88 -10.79 19.74
C SER A 56 -0.71 -11.00 21.26
N LYS A 57 0.44 -11.47 21.69
CA LYS A 57 0.70 -11.69 23.13
C LYS A 57 0.68 -10.39 23.92
N ARG A 58 1.31 -9.35 23.38
CA ARG A 58 1.36 -8.02 24.03
C ARG A 58 -0.03 -7.38 24.09
N ASP A 59 -0.85 -7.57 23.09
CA ASP A 59 -2.25 -7.13 23.09
C ASP A 59 -3.06 -7.82 24.19
N GLN A 60 -2.92 -9.15 24.33
CA GLN A 60 -3.57 -9.90 25.41
C GLN A 60 -3.09 -9.45 26.80
N ASP A 61 -1.81 -9.17 26.96
CA ASP A 61 -1.25 -8.66 28.22
C ASP A 61 -1.82 -7.26 28.56
N LEU A 62 -1.96 -6.38 27.57
CA LEU A 62 -2.59 -5.08 27.75
C LEU A 62 -4.06 -5.19 28.12
N GLN A 63 -4.82 -6.09 27.48
CA GLN A 63 -6.21 -6.34 27.81
C GLN A 63 -6.38 -6.86 29.24
N ARG A 64 -5.47 -7.76 29.68
CA ARG A 64 -5.45 -8.28 31.05
C ARG A 64 -5.17 -7.15 32.05
N LEU A 65 -4.18 -6.30 31.76
CA LEU A 65 -3.81 -5.18 32.63
C LEU A 65 -4.93 -4.14 32.71
N ALA A 66 -5.61 -3.85 31.60
CA ALA A 66 -6.78 -2.97 31.58
C ALA A 66 -7.90 -3.50 32.50
N LYS A 67 -8.20 -4.82 32.43
CA LYS A 67 -9.19 -5.45 33.31
C LYS A 67 -8.80 -5.39 34.79
N GLN A 68 -7.50 -5.52 35.10
CA GLN A 68 -7.01 -5.40 36.48
C GLN A 68 -7.19 -3.97 37.01
N VAL A 69 -6.86 -2.95 36.21
CA VAL A 69 -7.08 -1.53 36.55
C VAL A 69 -8.56 -1.30 36.82
N GLN A 70 -9.43 -1.72 35.89
CA GLN A 70 -10.89 -1.57 36.04
C GLN A 70 -11.41 -2.29 37.30
N GLY A 71 -11.00 -3.53 37.52
CA GLY A 71 -11.45 -4.30 38.69
C GLY A 71 -11.03 -3.64 40.00
N LEU A 72 -9.83 -3.08 40.10
CA LEU A 72 -9.37 -2.38 41.30
C LEU A 72 -10.09 -1.04 41.49
N GLN A 73 -10.43 -0.33 40.42
CA GLN A 73 -11.29 0.86 40.48
C GLN A 73 -12.68 0.51 41.04
N GLU A 74 -13.33 -0.55 40.49
CA GLU A 74 -14.63 -1.00 40.97
C GLU A 74 -14.61 -1.41 42.45
N VAL A 75 -13.53 -2.07 42.91
CA VAL A 75 -13.39 -2.43 44.32
C VAL A 75 -13.31 -1.20 45.21
N LEU A 76 -12.57 -0.17 44.81
CA LEU A 76 -12.46 1.09 45.54
C LEU A 76 -13.79 1.88 45.52
N GLU A 77 -14.50 1.91 44.40
CA GLU A 77 -15.79 2.61 44.27
C GLU A 77 -16.88 1.95 45.12
N LYS A 78 -17.01 0.62 45.02
CA LYS A 78 -18.08 -0.12 45.71
C LYS A 78 -17.81 -0.39 47.16
N GLY A 79 -16.57 -0.61 47.53
CA GLY A 79 -16.13 -1.03 48.87
C GLY A 79 -15.39 0.04 49.67
N GLY A 80 -15.05 1.18 49.09
CA GLY A 80 -14.16 2.17 49.70
C GLY A 80 -14.70 2.75 51.03
N LEU A 81 -16.03 2.82 51.20
CA LEU A 81 -16.68 3.33 52.41
C LEU A 81 -16.63 2.31 53.58
N THR A 82 -16.49 1.03 53.29
CA THR A 82 -16.51 -0.06 54.30
C THR A 82 -15.12 -0.64 54.57
N MET A 83 -14.09 -0.24 53.80
CA MET A 83 -12.70 -0.66 54.00
C MET A 83 -12.04 0.08 55.20
N SER A 84 -11.03 -0.57 55.78
CA SER A 84 -10.16 0.15 56.69
C SER A 84 -9.36 1.23 55.92
N GLU A 85 -9.01 2.30 56.58
CA GLU A 85 -8.23 3.40 56.00
C GLU A 85 -6.86 2.88 55.42
N SER A 86 -6.22 1.92 56.10
CA SER A 86 -4.97 1.32 55.65
C SER A 86 -5.17 0.52 54.34
N ASP A 87 -6.26 -0.28 54.25
CA ASP A 87 -6.56 -1.09 53.06
C ASP A 87 -6.91 -0.21 51.89
N ARG A 88 -7.68 0.85 52.10
CA ARG A 88 -8.06 1.82 51.12
C ARG A 88 -6.81 2.49 50.51
N ARG A 89 -5.93 3.02 51.32
CA ARG A 89 -4.67 3.65 50.90
C ARG A 89 -3.77 2.69 50.13
N SER A 90 -3.69 1.43 50.57
CA SER A 90 -2.92 0.41 49.84
C SER A 90 -3.48 0.20 48.44
N LYS A 91 -4.80 0.01 48.32
CA LYS A 91 -5.45 -0.20 47.02
C LYS A 91 -5.37 1.03 46.10
N GLU A 92 -5.48 2.24 46.66
CA GLU A 92 -5.28 3.48 45.90
C GLU A 92 -3.85 3.58 45.34
N LYS A 93 -2.85 3.20 46.16
CA LYS A 93 -1.44 3.13 45.72
C LYS A 93 -1.28 2.10 44.59
N ASP A 94 -1.81 0.87 44.79
CA ASP A 94 -1.75 -0.21 43.80
C ASP A 94 -2.40 0.19 42.49
N LEU A 95 -3.60 0.85 42.55
CA LEU A 95 -4.27 1.38 41.39
C LEU A 95 -3.42 2.43 40.65
N GLY A 96 -2.79 3.32 41.39
CA GLY A 96 -1.91 4.33 40.82
C GLY A 96 -0.69 3.71 40.11
N GLU A 97 -0.08 2.68 40.68
CA GLU A 97 1.05 1.98 40.07
C GLU A 97 0.62 1.19 38.82
N LEU A 98 -0.46 0.43 38.93
CA LEU A 98 -0.99 -0.38 37.84
C LEU A 98 -1.46 0.49 36.65
N SER A 99 -2.08 1.63 36.95
CA SER A 99 -2.51 2.59 35.91
C SER A 99 -1.31 3.20 35.17
N ARG A 100 -0.23 3.56 35.89
CA ARG A 100 0.99 4.05 35.27
C ARG A 100 1.66 2.99 34.40
N GLU A 101 1.69 1.75 34.85
CA GLU A 101 2.23 0.62 34.09
C GLU A 101 1.40 0.39 32.81
N PHE A 102 0.09 0.36 32.92
CA PHE A 102 -0.79 0.22 31.76
C PHE A 102 -0.57 1.31 30.71
N GLN A 103 -0.54 2.58 31.15
CA GLN A 103 -0.31 3.70 30.22
C GLN A 103 1.06 3.63 29.54
N ARG A 104 2.12 3.24 30.28
CA ARG A 104 3.46 3.05 29.71
C ARG A 104 3.47 1.95 28.68
N LYS A 105 2.98 0.75 29.01
CA LYS A 105 2.92 -0.40 28.10
C LYS A 105 2.04 -0.13 26.87
N GLN A 106 0.96 0.63 27.03
CA GLN A 106 0.10 1.01 25.92
C GLN A 106 0.81 1.98 24.94
N ARG A 107 1.63 2.91 25.45
CA ARG A 107 2.45 3.77 24.58
C ARG A 107 3.51 2.95 23.84
N GLU A 108 4.30 2.16 24.56
CA GLU A 108 5.32 1.27 23.97
C GLU A 108 4.72 0.36 22.88
N PHE A 109 3.58 -0.23 23.17
CA PHE A 109 2.87 -1.07 22.17
C PHE A 109 2.51 -0.30 20.91
N ARG A 110 1.95 0.90 21.03
CA ARG A 110 1.57 1.72 19.86
C ARG A 110 2.79 2.18 19.07
N GLU A 111 3.83 2.60 19.75
CA GLU A 111 5.08 3.05 19.11
C GLU A 111 5.74 1.90 18.32
N ASP A 112 5.90 0.75 18.95
CA ASP A 112 6.50 -0.43 18.32
C ASP A 112 5.65 -0.95 17.16
N LEU A 113 4.32 -1.00 17.33
CA LEU A 113 3.40 -1.42 16.27
C LEU A 113 3.48 -0.48 15.05
N ASN A 114 3.49 0.84 15.28
CA ASN A 114 3.64 1.83 14.20
C ASN A 114 4.99 1.69 13.51
N LEU A 115 6.08 1.54 14.28
CA LEU A 115 7.41 1.32 13.72
C LEU A 115 7.42 0.07 12.84
N ARG A 116 6.88 -1.02 13.33
CA ARG A 116 6.87 -2.30 12.64
C ARG A 116 6.01 -2.25 11.35
N GLN A 117 4.87 -1.56 11.40
CA GLN A 117 4.04 -1.31 10.22
C GLN A 117 4.78 -0.49 9.16
N ASN A 118 5.49 0.57 9.60
CA ASN A 118 6.26 1.42 8.69
C ASN A 118 7.41 0.65 8.02
N GLU A 119 8.12 -0.21 8.76
CA GLU A 119 9.18 -1.07 8.20
C GLU A 119 8.64 -2.03 7.12
N GLU A 120 7.54 -2.74 7.41
CA GLU A 120 6.94 -3.66 6.44
C GLU A 120 6.37 -2.91 5.22
N ASN A 121 5.75 -1.74 5.43
CA ASN A 121 5.27 -0.90 4.33
C ASN A 121 6.43 -0.42 3.44
N ALA A 122 7.54 0.02 4.02
CA ALA A 122 8.73 0.43 3.26
C ALA A 122 9.28 -0.72 2.41
N ALA A 123 9.34 -1.93 2.97
CA ALA A 123 9.78 -3.12 2.25
C ALA A 123 8.84 -3.51 1.10
N ILE A 124 7.52 -3.32 1.28
CA ILE A 124 6.52 -3.56 0.24
C ILE A 124 6.66 -2.52 -0.88
N ILE A 125 6.83 -1.24 -0.55
CA ILE A 125 7.03 -0.16 -1.53
C ILE A 125 8.28 -0.43 -2.37
N GLU A 126 9.39 -0.81 -1.74
CA GLU A 126 10.63 -1.12 -2.46
C GLU A 126 10.42 -2.24 -3.49
N LYS A 127 9.77 -3.33 -3.07
CA LYS A 127 9.44 -4.45 -3.97
C LYS A 127 8.49 -4.02 -5.07
N ALA A 128 7.47 -3.23 -4.76
CA ALA A 128 6.51 -2.70 -5.73
C ALA A 128 7.19 -1.82 -6.77
N ASN A 129 8.06 -0.91 -6.35
CA ASN A 129 8.81 -0.05 -7.27
C ASN A 129 9.70 -0.86 -8.23
N LYS A 130 10.36 -1.93 -7.75
CA LYS A 130 11.13 -2.84 -8.60
C LYS A 130 10.23 -3.55 -9.63
N ALA A 131 9.09 -4.07 -9.18
CA ALA A 131 8.13 -4.75 -10.05
C ALA A 131 7.50 -3.80 -11.08
N ILE A 132 7.14 -2.59 -10.67
CA ILE A 132 6.61 -1.54 -11.56
C ILE A 132 7.63 -1.16 -12.62
N LYS A 133 8.90 -0.96 -12.23
CA LYS A 133 9.97 -0.64 -13.19
C LYS A 133 10.17 -1.75 -14.22
N GLN A 134 10.22 -3.00 -13.78
CA GLN A 134 10.33 -4.14 -14.69
C GLN A 134 9.13 -4.26 -15.63
N LEU A 135 7.91 -4.04 -15.11
CA LEU A 135 6.70 -4.04 -15.91
C LEU A 135 6.72 -2.91 -16.94
N ALA A 136 7.17 -1.71 -16.55
CA ALA A 136 7.31 -0.57 -17.44
C ALA A 136 8.28 -0.88 -18.59
N ASP A 137 9.46 -1.42 -18.26
CA ASP A 137 10.47 -1.76 -19.25
C ASP A 137 10.00 -2.87 -20.21
N ASN A 138 9.35 -3.91 -19.69
CA ASN A 138 8.88 -5.07 -20.46
C ASN A 138 7.71 -4.74 -21.36
N GLU A 139 6.72 -3.99 -20.85
CA GLU A 139 5.49 -3.65 -21.56
C GLU A 139 5.56 -2.30 -22.27
N LYS A 140 6.68 -1.59 -22.19
CA LYS A 140 6.89 -0.29 -22.86
C LYS A 140 5.88 0.76 -22.40
N TYR A 141 5.71 0.93 -21.09
CA TYR A 141 4.99 2.07 -20.54
C TYR A 141 5.88 3.32 -20.57
N ASP A 142 5.33 4.42 -21.06
CA ASP A 142 6.00 5.73 -21.07
C ASP A 142 5.85 6.45 -19.74
N LEU A 143 4.73 6.19 -19.03
CA LEU A 143 4.42 6.80 -17.74
C LEU A 143 3.58 5.85 -16.89
N ILE A 144 3.95 5.70 -15.61
CA ILE A 144 3.11 5.05 -14.61
C ILE A 144 2.86 6.05 -13.48
N VAL A 145 1.58 6.27 -13.15
CA VAL A 145 1.14 7.25 -12.15
C VAL A 145 0.42 6.57 -10.99
N GLN A 146 0.41 7.24 -9.87
CA GLN A 146 -0.39 6.96 -8.67
C GLN A 146 -1.06 8.24 -8.18
N ASP A 147 -1.98 8.15 -7.23
CA ASP A 147 -2.60 9.30 -6.56
C ASP A 147 -3.25 10.30 -7.52
N VAL A 148 -4.07 9.78 -8.44
CA VAL A 148 -4.83 10.60 -9.39
C VAL A 148 -6.27 10.81 -8.91
N VAL A 149 -6.88 11.94 -9.30
CA VAL A 149 -8.28 12.26 -8.95
C VAL A 149 -9.25 11.32 -9.66
N TRP A 150 -8.95 10.98 -10.92
CA TRP A 150 -9.75 10.06 -11.73
C TRP A 150 -8.88 9.34 -12.74
N VAL A 151 -9.21 8.07 -12.99
CA VAL A 151 -8.53 7.25 -13.99
C VAL A 151 -9.54 6.32 -14.68
N SER A 152 -9.37 6.13 -15.99
CA SER A 152 -10.14 5.13 -16.73
C SER A 152 -9.71 3.72 -16.30
N PRO A 153 -10.65 2.77 -16.09
CA PRO A 153 -10.32 1.39 -15.72
C PRO A 153 -9.35 0.69 -16.67
N LYS A 154 -9.33 1.07 -17.94
CA LYS A 154 -8.41 0.53 -18.96
C LYS A 154 -6.93 0.85 -18.69
N LEU A 155 -6.65 1.88 -17.89
CA LEU A 155 -5.28 2.29 -17.51
C LEU A 155 -4.83 1.65 -16.20
N ASP A 156 -5.75 1.04 -15.43
CA ASP A 156 -5.43 0.41 -14.15
C ASP A 156 -4.62 -0.89 -14.38
N ILE A 157 -3.36 -0.85 -13.98
CA ILE A 157 -2.42 -1.98 -14.06
C ILE A 157 -2.13 -2.57 -12.68
N THR A 158 -2.90 -2.21 -11.66
CA THR A 158 -2.67 -2.65 -10.27
C THR A 158 -2.61 -4.17 -10.15
N ASP A 159 -3.51 -4.88 -10.81
CA ASP A 159 -3.53 -6.36 -10.77
C ASP A 159 -2.28 -6.98 -11.40
N LYS A 160 -1.71 -6.37 -12.43
CA LYS A 160 -0.43 -6.81 -13.01
C LYS A 160 0.72 -6.64 -12.02
N VAL A 161 0.75 -5.51 -11.30
CA VAL A 161 1.76 -5.25 -10.28
C VAL A 161 1.62 -6.23 -9.12
N ILE A 162 0.38 -6.48 -8.63
CA ILE A 162 0.10 -7.45 -7.57
C ILE A 162 0.56 -8.85 -7.99
N LYS A 163 0.29 -9.25 -9.22
CA LYS A 163 0.74 -10.53 -9.76
C LYS A 163 2.27 -10.61 -9.83
N ALA A 164 2.93 -9.55 -10.31
CA ALA A 164 4.40 -9.50 -10.35
C ALA A 164 5.04 -9.56 -8.96
N LEU A 165 4.35 -9.08 -7.91
CA LEU A 165 4.79 -9.22 -6.52
C LEU A 165 4.57 -10.63 -5.94
N SER A 166 3.75 -11.44 -6.58
CA SER A 166 3.45 -12.81 -6.15
C SER A 166 4.43 -13.84 -6.70
N ASP A 167 5.00 -13.56 -7.89
CA ASP A 167 5.95 -14.46 -8.52
C ASP A 167 7.34 -14.25 -7.90
N PRO A 168 8.03 -15.31 -7.45
CA PRO A 168 9.41 -15.20 -6.99
C PRO A 168 10.27 -14.75 -8.17
N GLN A 169 10.71 -13.51 -8.14
CA GLN A 169 11.61 -12.97 -9.16
C GLN A 169 12.91 -13.79 -9.16
N PRO A 170 13.36 -14.30 -10.30
CA PRO A 170 14.71 -14.88 -10.37
C PRO A 170 15.70 -13.76 -10.01
N ALA A 171 16.46 -13.99 -8.95
CA ALA A 171 17.59 -13.14 -8.61
C ALA A 171 18.53 -13.10 -9.83
N LYS A 172 18.68 -11.91 -10.43
CA LYS A 172 19.76 -11.63 -11.38
C LYS A 172 20.99 -11.22 -10.64
#